data_a45e4b044fcd10448fddc30c8bcb13f0
#
_entry.id   a45e4b044fcd10448fddc30c8bcb13f0
#
_cell.length_a   1.000
_cell.length_b   1.000
_cell.length_c   1.000
_cell.angle_alpha   90.00
_cell.angle_beta   90.00
_cell.angle_gamma   90.00
#
_symmetry.space_group_name_H-M   'P 1'
#
loop_
_entity.id
_entity.type
_entity.pdbx_description
1 polymer ?
#
loop_
_entity_poly.entity_id
_entity_poly.type
_entity_poly.pdbx_seq_one_letter_code
_entity_poly.pdbx_strand_id
1 'polypeptide(L)'
;MSEASRRPAHDAGPDAPAQASSIATRPPIPRLPVGRLAFLLLAGIALLAGLDASLVRLGALAPVTSTSLGTVHGLLMIYGFLGTAICLERAVALQSDGRRAWAYAAPLLTGAGGVSAVVIALNEGARVALANLPIPRFLAAQLSGFAPERMMPGFLITLGMTLLTAIYCYVWARRQATHAVLIQLMGA
;
A
#
# COMPACT_ATOMS: atom_id res chain seq x y z
N MET A 1 54.70 58.60 22.14
CA MET A 1 54.06 58.99 20.87
C MET A 1 52.77 58.17 20.77
N SER A 2 51.67 58.84 21.05
CA SER A 2 50.34 58.28 21.24
C SER A 2 49.52 58.62 20.00
N GLU A 3 49.08 57.57 19.28
CA GLU A 3 48.21 57.73 18.10
C GLU A 3 46.82 57.24 18.44
N ALA A 4 45.95 58.20 18.68
CA ALA A 4 44.56 57.99 19.04
C ALA A 4 43.76 57.57 17.79
N SER A 5 43.36 56.32 17.72
CA SER A 5 42.43 55.82 16.71
C SER A 5 41.04 56.39 16.91
N ARG A 6 40.63 57.29 16.04
CA ARG A 6 39.27 57.82 15.94
C ARG A 6 38.34 56.74 15.35
N ARG A 7 37.36 56.26 16.13
CA ARG A 7 36.21 55.53 15.64
C ARG A 7 35.25 56.50 14.93
N PRO A 8 34.81 56.22 13.70
CA PRO A 8 33.70 56.99 13.12
C PRO A 8 32.37 56.59 13.79
N ALA A 9 31.61 57.62 14.11
CA ALA A 9 30.24 57.46 14.57
C ALA A 9 29.38 56.86 13.47
N HIS A 10 28.68 55.74 13.81
CA HIS A 10 27.72 55.13 12.95
C HIS A 10 26.40 55.88 13.08
N ASP A 11 26.08 56.70 12.07
CA ASP A 11 24.80 57.35 11.92
C ASP A 11 23.69 56.30 11.84
N ALA A 12 22.86 56.24 12.87
CA ALA A 12 21.64 55.46 12.86
C ALA A 12 20.59 56.19 12.01
N GLY A 13 20.44 55.76 10.77
CA GLY A 13 19.36 56.26 9.89
C GLY A 13 17.99 55.82 10.40
N PRO A 14 16.98 56.71 10.38
CA PRO A 14 15.64 56.45 10.89
C PRO A 14 14.70 55.90 9.83
N ASP A 15 15.04 54.83 9.13
CA ASP A 15 14.13 54.18 8.17
C ASP A 15 14.20 52.66 8.28
N ALA A 16 13.72 52.14 9.42
CA ALA A 16 13.30 50.75 9.49
C ALA A 16 11.94 50.65 8.79
N PRO A 17 11.84 50.00 7.60
CA PRO A 17 10.53 49.76 6.99
C PRO A 17 9.72 48.89 7.96
N ALA A 18 8.55 49.44 8.34
CA ALA A 18 7.53 48.70 9.08
C ALA A 18 7.35 47.32 8.43
N GLN A 19 7.75 46.29 9.15
CA GLN A 19 7.45 44.93 8.78
C GLN A 19 5.92 44.78 8.74
N ALA A 20 5.36 44.98 7.55
CA ALA A 20 3.98 44.66 7.28
C ALA A 20 3.77 43.22 7.76
N SER A 21 2.98 43.06 8.81
CA SER A 21 2.55 41.80 9.35
C SER A 21 1.98 40.98 8.17
N SER A 22 2.81 40.09 7.64
CA SER A 22 2.36 39.09 6.65
C SER A 22 1.27 38.31 7.36
N ILE A 23 0.02 38.59 6.96
CA ILE A 23 -1.13 37.77 7.32
C ILE A 23 -0.74 36.37 6.92
N ALA A 24 -0.43 35.53 7.91
CA ALA A 24 -0.08 34.13 7.71
C ALA A 24 -1.27 33.49 7.01
N THR A 25 -1.20 33.40 5.69
CA THR A 25 -2.16 32.67 4.87
C THR A 25 -2.14 31.26 5.39
N ARG A 26 -3.24 30.88 6.06
CA ARG A 26 -3.47 29.53 6.58
C ARG A 26 -3.16 28.54 5.45
N PRO A 27 -2.24 27.58 5.64
CA PRO A 27 -1.90 26.64 4.60
C PRO A 27 -3.19 25.95 4.12
N PRO A 28 -3.40 25.80 2.80
CA PRO A 28 -4.59 25.15 2.28
C PRO A 28 -4.71 23.77 2.90
N ILE A 29 -5.87 23.46 3.45
CA ILE A 29 -6.18 22.14 4.04
C ILE A 29 -5.86 21.09 2.97
N PRO A 30 -4.94 20.15 3.21
CA PRO A 30 -4.57 19.15 2.23
C PRO A 30 -5.84 18.34 1.89
N ARG A 31 -6.30 18.44 0.65
CA ARG A 31 -7.42 17.62 0.17
C ARG A 31 -6.96 16.18 0.25
N LEU A 32 -7.59 15.39 1.14
CA LEU A 32 -7.35 13.96 1.23
C LEU A 32 -7.61 13.35 -0.16
N PRO A 33 -6.63 12.73 -0.79
CA PRO A 33 -6.81 12.14 -2.10
C PRO A 33 -7.72 10.91 -1.96
N VAL A 34 -8.98 11.06 -2.32
CA VAL A 34 -10.04 10.04 -2.19
C VAL A 34 -9.60 8.68 -2.74
N GLY A 35 -8.83 8.67 -3.82
CA GLY A 35 -8.27 7.43 -4.38
C GLY A 35 -7.37 6.67 -3.41
N ARG A 36 -6.54 7.35 -2.62
CA ARG A 36 -5.68 6.68 -1.63
C ARG A 36 -6.48 6.10 -0.48
N LEU A 37 -7.57 6.78 -0.08
CA LEU A 37 -8.47 6.29 0.96
C LEU A 37 -9.15 4.97 0.55
N ALA A 38 -9.53 4.83 -0.72
CA ALA A 38 -10.10 3.59 -1.22
C ALA A 38 -9.14 2.39 -1.09
N PHE A 39 -7.85 2.57 -1.39
CA PHE A 39 -6.85 1.51 -1.20
C PHE A 39 -6.62 1.17 0.27
N LEU A 40 -6.61 2.19 1.14
CA LEU A 40 -6.52 1.97 2.59
C LEU A 40 -7.74 1.23 3.13
N LEU A 41 -8.92 1.48 2.56
CA LEU A 41 -10.14 0.75 2.90
C LEU A 41 -10.03 -0.74 2.52
N LEU A 42 -9.53 -1.04 1.31
CA LEU A 42 -9.30 -2.43 0.89
C LEU A 42 -8.33 -3.15 1.85
N ALA A 43 -7.22 -2.49 2.19
CA ALA A 43 -6.25 -3.02 3.16
C ALA A 43 -6.88 -3.18 4.55
N GLY A 44 -7.71 -2.23 4.98
CA GLY A 44 -8.42 -2.26 6.27
C GLY A 44 -9.41 -3.43 6.37
N ILE A 45 -10.16 -3.72 5.32
CA ILE A 45 -11.04 -4.89 5.25
C ILE A 45 -10.24 -6.19 5.43
N ALA A 46 -9.13 -6.33 4.71
CA ALA A 46 -8.26 -7.50 4.83
C ALA A 46 -7.65 -7.63 6.24
N LEU A 47 -7.26 -6.51 6.87
CA LEU A 47 -6.75 -6.47 8.23
C LEU A 47 -7.81 -6.95 9.24
N LEU A 48 -9.00 -6.36 9.21
CA LEU A 48 -10.07 -6.71 10.15
C LEU A 48 -10.51 -8.16 10.00
N ALA A 49 -10.68 -8.63 8.76
CA ALA A 49 -11.00 -10.03 8.50
C ALA A 49 -9.86 -10.98 8.91
N GLY A 50 -8.61 -10.57 8.72
CA GLY A 50 -7.45 -11.33 9.17
C GLY A 50 -7.35 -11.41 10.70
N LEU A 51 -7.65 -10.34 11.43
CA LEU A 51 -7.71 -10.34 12.89
C LEU A 51 -8.83 -11.24 13.39
N ASP A 52 -10.03 -11.14 12.81
CA ASP A 52 -11.15 -12.03 13.15
C ASP A 52 -10.79 -13.50 12.93
N ALA A 53 -10.18 -13.81 11.78
CA ALA A 53 -9.67 -15.13 11.46
C ALA A 53 -8.65 -15.66 12.48
N SER A 54 -7.83 -14.79 13.06
CA SER A 54 -6.88 -15.17 14.11
C SER A 54 -7.58 -15.54 15.41
N LEU A 55 -8.63 -14.79 15.78
CA LEU A 55 -9.45 -15.11 16.96
C LEU A 55 -10.13 -16.48 16.83
N VAL A 56 -10.70 -16.77 15.65
CA VAL A 56 -11.26 -18.10 15.34
C VAL A 56 -10.23 -19.21 15.53
N ARG A 57 -9.00 -19.00 15.04
CA ARG A 57 -7.91 -20.02 15.18
C ARG A 57 -7.46 -20.21 16.61
N LEU A 58 -7.54 -19.18 17.43
CA LEU A 58 -7.21 -19.25 18.85
C LEU A 58 -8.36 -19.79 19.72
N GLY A 59 -9.52 -20.09 19.13
CA GLY A 59 -10.70 -20.50 19.88
C GLY A 59 -11.30 -19.38 20.73
N ALA A 60 -10.97 -18.13 20.47
CA ALA A 60 -11.51 -16.96 21.16
C ALA A 60 -12.86 -16.54 20.56
N LEU A 61 -13.59 -15.71 21.30
CA LEU A 61 -14.82 -15.10 20.77
C LEU A 61 -14.49 -14.22 19.57
N ALA A 62 -14.97 -14.61 18.40
CA ALA A 62 -14.79 -13.88 17.14
C ALA A 62 -16.15 -13.39 16.64
N PRO A 63 -16.23 -12.19 16.06
CA PRO A 63 -17.46 -11.67 15.44
C PRO A 63 -18.01 -12.59 14.35
N VAL A 64 -17.11 -13.19 13.56
CA VAL A 64 -17.46 -14.10 12.48
C VAL A 64 -16.82 -15.47 12.74
N THR A 65 -17.65 -16.48 13.03
CA THR A 65 -17.18 -17.82 13.37
C THR A 65 -16.94 -18.74 12.18
N SER A 66 -16.53 -18.19 11.02
CA SER A 66 -16.26 -18.96 9.80
C SER A 66 -14.91 -19.65 9.86
N THR A 67 -14.90 -20.99 9.85
CA THR A 67 -13.66 -21.81 9.77
C THR A 67 -12.90 -21.58 8.47
N SER A 68 -13.59 -21.30 7.36
CA SER A 68 -12.97 -20.99 6.08
C SER A 68 -12.19 -19.67 6.11
N LEU A 69 -12.63 -18.69 6.89
CA LEU A 69 -11.88 -17.44 7.09
C LEU A 69 -10.54 -17.72 7.77
N GLY A 70 -10.51 -18.62 8.75
CA GLY A 70 -9.30 -19.06 9.43
C GLY A 70 -8.25 -19.66 8.46
N THR A 71 -8.68 -20.33 7.37
CA THR A 71 -7.76 -20.94 6.39
C THR A 71 -7.03 -19.90 5.53
N VAL A 72 -7.59 -18.72 5.35
CA VAL A 72 -7.02 -17.62 4.54
C VAL A 72 -6.37 -16.52 5.38
N HIS A 73 -6.29 -16.69 6.70
CA HIS A 73 -5.71 -15.72 7.64
C HIS A 73 -4.34 -15.19 7.18
N GLY A 74 -3.39 -16.08 6.91
CA GLY A 74 -2.03 -15.68 6.48
C GLY A 74 -2.03 -14.88 5.19
N LEU A 75 -2.87 -15.28 4.22
CA LEU A 75 -3.03 -14.56 2.96
C LEU A 75 -3.57 -13.15 3.18
N LEU A 76 -4.56 -12.99 4.08
CA LEU A 76 -5.15 -11.70 4.40
C LEU A 76 -4.17 -10.77 5.11
N MET A 77 -3.42 -11.27 6.08
CA MET A 77 -2.50 -10.45 6.88
C MET A 77 -1.27 -10.02 6.06
N ILE A 78 -0.65 -10.96 5.34
CA ILE A 78 0.61 -10.69 4.64
C ILE A 78 0.35 -9.97 3.32
N TYR A 79 -0.54 -10.45 2.49
CA TYR A 79 -0.72 -9.92 1.14
C TYR A 79 -1.91 -8.96 1.03
N GLY A 80 -3.04 -9.31 1.63
CA GLY A 80 -4.23 -8.46 1.59
C GLY A 80 -4.03 -7.13 2.32
N PHE A 81 -3.43 -7.13 3.50
CA PHE A 81 -3.17 -5.94 4.27
C PHE A 81 -1.78 -5.35 3.99
N LEU A 82 -0.72 -6.03 4.43
CA LEU A 82 0.64 -5.50 4.37
C LEU A 82 1.11 -5.31 2.92
N GLY A 83 0.84 -6.28 2.04
CA GLY A 83 1.16 -6.20 0.62
C GLY A 83 0.49 -5.00 -0.05
N THR A 84 -0.81 -4.79 0.22
CA THR A 84 -1.54 -3.62 -0.33
C THR A 84 -0.98 -2.30 0.19
N ALA A 85 -0.63 -2.22 1.48
CA ALA A 85 -0.05 -1.02 2.08
C ALA A 85 1.31 -0.68 1.48
N ILE A 86 2.20 -1.66 1.32
CA ILE A 86 3.52 -1.49 0.70
C ILE A 86 3.38 -1.09 -0.78
N CYS A 87 2.50 -1.77 -1.53
CA CYS A 87 2.23 -1.42 -2.92
C CYS A 87 1.74 0.02 -3.06
N LEU A 88 0.84 0.45 -2.17
CA LEU A 88 0.31 1.82 -2.17
C LEU A 88 1.41 2.85 -1.87
N GLU A 89 2.23 2.60 -0.86
CA GLU A 89 3.37 3.47 -0.52
C GLU A 89 4.30 3.66 -1.73
N ARG A 90 4.66 2.57 -2.40
CA ARG A 90 5.54 2.60 -3.57
C ARG A 90 4.88 3.27 -4.78
N ALA A 91 3.60 3.05 -5.01
CA ALA A 91 2.84 3.73 -6.07
C ALA A 91 2.80 5.25 -5.83
N VAL A 92 2.56 5.69 -4.59
CA VAL A 92 2.57 7.10 -4.19
C VAL A 92 3.96 7.72 -4.37
N ALA A 93 5.02 7.04 -3.93
CA ALA A 93 6.39 7.51 -4.11
C ALA A 93 6.77 7.65 -5.60
N LEU A 94 6.27 6.77 -6.46
CA LEU A 94 6.53 6.83 -7.90
C LEU A 94 5.74 7.95 -8.60
N GLN A 95 4.58 8.33 -8.06
CA GLN A 95 3.74 9.39 -8.62
C GLN A 95 4.35 10.79 -8.42
N SER A 96 5.15 11.00 -7.38
CA SER A 96 5.81 12.30 -7.12
C SER A 96 6.70 12.76 -8.29
N ASP A 97 7.14 11.83 -9.15
CA ASP A 97 8.00 12.10 -10.31
C ASP A 97 7.25 12.29 -11.63
N GLY A 98 5.95 12.41 -11.60
CA GLY A 98 5.11 12.58 -12.79
C GLY A 98 4.26 11.35 -13.12
N ARG A 99 3.04 11.60 -13.45
CA ARG A 99 1.91 10.77 -13.94
C ARG A 99 2.18 9.29 -14.27
N ARG A 100 2.50 8.47 -13.26
CA ARG A 100 2.65 7.03 -13.46
C ARG A 100 1.50 6.28 -12.81
N ALA A 101 0.32 6.50 -13.34
CA ALA A 101 -0.93 5.89 -12.86
C ALA A 101 -0.88 4.35 -12.86
N TRP A 102 -0.07 3.72 -13.72
CA TRP A 102 0.06 2.26 -13.78
C TRP A 102 0.53 1.63 -12.46
N ALA A 103 1.32 2.37 -11.66
CA ALA A 103 1.81 1.87 -10.38
C ALA A 103 0.68 1.59 -9.37
N TYR A 104 -0.47 2.26 -9.50
CA TYR A 104 -1.64 2.00 -8.67
C TYR A 104 -2.35 0.67 -8.98
N ALA A 105 -2.00 0.02 -10.10
CA ALA A 105 -2.51 -1.32 -10.38
C ALA A 105 -2.01 -2.35 -9.34
N ALA A 106 -0.80 -2.18 -8.79
CA ALA A 106 -0.27 -3.07 -7.77
C ALA A 106 -1.12 -3.11 -6.50
N PRO A 107 -1.38 -1.98 -5.78
CA PRO A 107 -2.24 -2.00 -4.60
C PRO A 107 -3.71 -2.33 -4.92
N LEU A 108 -4.17 -2.03 -6.14
CA LEU A 108 -5.52 -2.42 -6.56
C LEU A 108 -5.64 -3.94 -6.62
N LEU A 109 -4.71 -4.62 -7.26
CA LEU A 109 -4.74 -6.07 -7.42
C LEU A 109 -4.53 -6.81 -6.10
N THR A 110 -3.56 -6.39 -5.27
CA THR A 110 -3.34 -7.01 -3.96
C THR A 110 -4.53 -6.79 -3.03
N GLY A 111 -5.09 -5.59 -2.99
CA GLY A 111 -6.27 -5.26 -2.18
C GLY A 111 -7.53 -5.99 -2.66
N ALA A 112 -7.77 -6.01 -3.97
CA ALA A 112 -8.89 -6.78 -4.56
C ALA A 112 -8.73 -8.28 -4.29
N GLY A 113 -7.50 -8.81 -4.35
CA GLY A 113 -7.19 -10.18 -3.98
C GLY A 113 -7.53 -10.48 -2.52
N GLY A 114 -7.16 -9.58 -1.59
CA GLY A 114 -7.52 -9.69 -0.18
C GLY A 114 -9.03 -9.68 0.04
N VAL A 115 -9.75 -8.71 -0.55
CA VAL A 115 -11.21 -8.62 -0.42
C VAL A 115 -11.90 -9.83 -1.07
N SER A 116 -11.44 -10.29 -2.23
CA SER A 116 -12.01 -11.50 -2.85
C SER A 116 -11.84 -12.75 -1.97
N ALA A 117 -10.70 -12.87 -1.27
CA ALA A 117 -10.49 -13.95 -0.31
C ALA A 117 -11.50 -13.91 0.85
N VAL A 118 -11.81 -12.72 1.37
CA VAL A 118 -12.85 -12.54 2.40
C VAL A 118 -14.22 -12.94 1.87
N VAL A 119 -14.62 -12.40 0.70
CA VAL A 119 -15.92 -12.68 0.09
C VAL A 119 -16.10 -14.18 -0.17
N ILE A 120 -15.10 -14.84 -0.72
CA ILE A 120 -15.15 -16.27 -1.01
C ILE A 120 -15.19 -17.08 0.29
N ALA A 121 -14.42 -16.70 1.30
CA ALA A 121 -14.42 -17.39 2.59
C ALA A 121 -15.76 -17.28 3.34
N LEU A 122 -16.49 -16.19 3.15
CA LEU A 122 -17.77 -15.95 3.83
C LEU A 122 -18.99 -16.39 3.01
N ASN A 123 -18.85 -16.62 1.70
CA ASN A 123 -19.97 -16.90 0.81
C ASN A 123 -19.83 -18.30 0.17
N GLU A 124 -20.64 -19.25 0.65
CA GLU A 124 -20.68 -20.61 0.13
C GLU A 124 -21.07 -20.66 -1.36
N GLY A 125 -21.99 -19.81 -1.79
CA GLY A 125 -22.39 -19.70 -3.20
C GLY A 125 -21.22 -19.25 -4.11
N ALA A 126 -20.39 -18.32 -3.64
CA ALA A 126 -19.19 -17.88 -4.38
C ALA A 126 -18.17 -19.02 -4.50
N ARG A 127 -18.00 -19.83 -3.45
CA ARG A 127 -17.11 -21.01 -3.46
C ARG A 127 -17.56 -22.04 -4.48
N VAL A 128 -18.85 -22.36 -4.49
CA VAL A 128 -19.44 -23.31 -5.46
C VAL A 128 -19.34 -22.79 -6.89
N ALA A 129 -19.60 -21.51 -7.12
CA ALA A 129 -19.48 -20.89 -8.44
C ALA A 129 -18.03 -20.93 -8.96
N LEU A 130 -17.03 -20.65 -8.10
CA LEU A 130 -15.62 -20.74 -8.47
C LEU A 130 -15.17 -22.18 -8.78
N ALA A 131 -15.65 -23.15 -8.01
CA ALA A 131 -15.33 -24.56 -8.24
C ALA A 131 -15.85 -25.08 -9.60
N ASN A 132 -16.93 -24.48 -10.12
CA ASN A 132 -17.54 -24.84 -11.39
C ASN A 132 -17.07 -23.98 -12.58
N LEU A 133 -16.04 -23.12 -12.40
CA LEU A 133 -15.49 -22.36 -13.52
C LEU A 133 -14.90 -23.30 -14.59
N PRO A 134 -15.21 -23.08 -15.89
CA PRO A 134 -14.66 -23.87 -16.97
C PRO A 134 -13.18 -23.52 -17.19
N ILE A 135 -12.32 -24.12 -16.40
CA ILE A 135 -10.87 -23.94 -16.50
C ILE A 135 -10.33 -24.95 -17.53
N PRO A 136 -9.46 -24.51 -18.47
CA PRO A 136 -8.81 -25.43 -19.40
C PRO A 136 -8.12 -26.58 -18.67
N ARG A 137 -8.28 -27.81 -19.14
CA ARG A 137 -7.81 -29.05 -18.46
C ARG A 137 -6.32 -29.03 -18.13
N PHE A 138 -5.48 -28.37 -18.94
CA PHE A 138 -4.05 -28.26 -18.69
C PHE A 138 -3.75 -27.38 -17.49
N LEU A 139 -4.51 -26.27 -17.29
CA LEU A 139 -4.42 -25.42 -16.11
C LEU A 139 -5.01 -26.10 -14.87
N ALA A 140 -6.12 -26.81 -15.02
CA ALA A 140 -6.73 -27.56 -13.94
C ALA A 140 -5.76 -28.63 -13.38
N ALA A 141 -4.99 -29.31 -14.24
CA ALA A 141 -3.97 -30.27 -13.82
C ALA A 141 -2.83 -29.62 -13.02
N GLN A 142 -2.39 -28.43 -13.41
CA GLN A 142 -1.35 -27.67 -12.67
C GLN A 142 -1.86 -27.11 -11.35
N LEU A 143 -3.16 -26.83 -11.26
CA LEU A 143 -3.80 -26.18 -10.12
C LEU A 143 -4.54 -27.16 -9.21
N SER A 144 -4.50 -28.48 -9.53
CA SER A 144 -5.22 -29.53 -8.81
C SER A 144 -4.88 -29.64 -7.31
N GLY A 145 -3.76 -29.07 -6.89
CA GLY A 145 -3.38 -28.96 -5.47
C GLY A 145 -3.89 -27.71 -4.75
N PHE A 146 -4.53 -26.78 -5.46
CA PHE A 146 -5.03 -25.53 -4.86
C PHE A 146 -6.55 -25.56 -4.73
N ALA A 147 -7.04 -25.27 -3.53
CA ALA A 147 -8.46 -25.10 -3.31
C ALA A 147 -9.00 -23.93 -4.17
N PRO A 148 -10.15 -24.12 -4.87
CA PRO A 148 -10.69 -23.11 -5.80
C PRO A 148 -10.84 -21.71 -5.16
N GLU A 149 -11.18 -21.68 -3.88
CA GLU A 149 -11.33 -20.45 -3.11
C GLU A 149 -10.02 -19.65 -2.95
N ARG A 150 -8.87 -20.26 -3.19
CA ARG A 150 -7.56 -19.59 -3.11
C ARG A 150 -7.02 -19.19 -4.48
N MET A 151 -7.55 -19.76 -5.55
CA MET A 151 -7.03 -19.53 -6.90
C MET A 151 -7.20 -18.08 -7.35
N MET A 152 -8.41 -17.54 -7.27
CA MET A 152 -8.70 -16.17 -7.70
C MET A 152 -7.98 -15.11 -6.83
N PRO A 153 -8.07 -15.18 -5.50
CA PRO A 153 -7.30 -14.28 -4.64
C PRO A 153 -5.79 -14.41 -4.86
N GLY A 154 -5.29 -15.63 -4.95
CA GLY A 154 -3.89 -15.94 -5.20
C GLY A 154 -3.40 -15.36 -6.53
N PHE A 155 -4.17 -15.50 -7.60
CA PHE A 155 -3.84 -14.93 -8.91
C PHE A 155 -3.75 -13.39 -8.87
N LEU A 156 -4.74 -12.73 -8.28
CA LEU A 156 -4.76 -11.27 -8.16
C LEU A 156 -3.58 -10.76 -7.33
N ILE A 157 -3.31 -11.41 -6.20
CA ILE A 157 -2.19 -11.08 -5.33
C ILE A 157 -0.86 -11.28 -6.05
N THR A 158 -0.66 -12.41 -6.71
CA THR A 158 0.57 -12.70 -7.45
C THR A 158 0.81 -11.66 -8.55
N LEU A 159 -0.24 -11.28 -9.29
CA LEU A 159 -0.13 -10.23 -10.29
C LEU A 159 0.22 -8.87 -9.67
N GLY A 160 -0.39 -8.52 -8.54
CA GLY A 160 -0.07 -7.30 -7.80
C GLY A 160 1.37 -7.28 -7.28
N MET A 161 1.87 -8.40 -6.73
CA MET A 161 3.25 -8.54 -6.27
C MET A 161 4.25 -8.53 -7.42
N THR A 162 3.90 -9.10 -8.57
CA THR A 162 4.71 -8.99 -9.80
C THR A 162 4.84 -7.54 -10.25
N LEU A 163 3.76 -6.76 -10.18
CA LEU A 163 3.82 -5.33 -10.48
C LEU A 163 4.66 -4.56 -9.45
N LEU A 164 4.61 -4.93 -8.17
CA LEU A 164 5.48 -4.36 -7.15
C LEU A 164 6.95 -4.62 -7.47
N THR A 165 7.29 -5.85 -7.85
CA THR A 165 8.64 -6.21 -8.31
C THR A 165 9.06 -5.36 -9.53
N ALA A 166 8.16 -5.18 -10.49
CA ALA A 166 8.40 -4.31 -11.65
C ALA A 166 8.64 -2.85 -11.24
N ILE A 167 7.92 -2.34 -10.23
CA ILE A 167 8.16 -1.00 -9.67
C ILE A 167 9.57 -0.91 -9.09
N TYR A 168 10.02 -1.88 -8.31
CA TYR A 168 11.36 -1.91 -7.75
C TYR A 168 12.45 -2.00 -8.83
N CYS A 169 12.27 -2.87 -9.83
CA CYS A 169 13.18 -2.96 -10.97
C CYS A 169 13.27 -1.64 -11.73
N TYR A 170 12.12 -0.97 -11.92
CA TYR A 170 12.05 0.33 -12.57
C TYR A 170 12.80 1.40 -11.76
N VAL A 171 12.59 1.48 -10.44
CA VAL A 171 13.28 2.42 -9.55
C VAL A 171 14.78 2.16 -9.57
N TRP A 172 15.19 0.91 -9.51
CA TRP A 172 16.60 0.53 -9.63
C TRP A 172 17.22 1.03 -10.93
N ALA A 173 16.57 0.74 -12.07
CA ALA A 173 17.13 1.08 -13.38
C ALA A 173 17.20 2.59 -13.66
N ARG A 174 16.33 3.38 -13.03
CA ARG A 174 16.15 4.79 -13.39
C ARG A 174 16.65 5.79 -12.35
N ARG A 175 16.68 5.44 -11.07
CA ARG A 175 16.95 6.42 -10.02
C ARG A 175 18.29 6.25 -9.34
N GLN A 176 18.51 5.14 -8.68
CA GLN A 176 19.77 4.85 -7.99
C GLN A 176 19.82 3.36 -7.64
N ALA A 177 20.89 2.69 -8.04
CA ALA A 177 21.19 1.34 -7.59
C ALA A 177 21.73 1.38 -6.15
N THR A 178 20.87 1.61 -5.16
CA THR A 178 21.26 1.56 -3.75
C THR A 178 21.04 0.16 -3.19
N HIS A 179 21.89 -0.24 -2.24
CA HIS A 179 21.74 -1.55 -1.55
C HIS A 179 20.37 -1.70 -0.88
N ALA A 180 19.76 -0.61 -0.41
CA ALA A 180 18.43 -0.63 0.18
C ALA A 180 17.34 -1.06 -0.81
N VAL A 181 17.39 -0.59 -2.06
CA VAL A 181 16.45 -0.99 -3.11
C VAL A 181 16.64 -2.46 -3.49
N LEU A 182 17.88 -2.95 -3.49
CA LEU A 182 18.18 -4.36 -3.75
C LEU A 182 17.59 -5.27 -2.67
N ILE A 183 17.75 -4.92 -1.40
CA ILE A 183 17.19 -5.69 -0.28
C ILE A 183 15.64 -5.72 -0.37
N GLN A 184 15.01 -4.59 -0.70
CA GLN A 184 13.57 -4.51 -0.88
C GLN A 184 13.09 -5.34 -2.08
N LEU A 185 13.86 -5.38 -3.18
CA LEU A 185 13.56 -6.19 -4.35
C LEU A 185 13.64 -7.68 -4.03
N MET A 186 14.59 -8.10 -3.22
CA MET A 186 14.73 -9.51 -2.81
C MET A 186 13.63 -9.96 -1.84
N GLY A 187 12.96 -9.03 -1.15
CA GLY A 187 11.86 -9.30 -0.23
C GLY A 187 10.47 -9.21 -0.87
N ALA A 188 10.37 -8.76 -2.12
CA ALA A 188 9.12 -8.63 -2.85
C ALA A 188 8.82 -9.86 -3.71
#